data_6185ec731fecd304c104c6e79a06e615
#
_entry.id   6185ec731fecd304c104c6e79a06e615
#
_cell.length_a   1.000
_cell.length_b   1.000
_cell.length_c   1.000
_cell.angle_alpha   90.00
_cell.angle_beta   90.00
_cell.angle_gamma   90.00
#
_symmetry.space_group_name_H-M   'P 1'
#
loop_
_entity.id
_entity.type
_entity.pdbx_description
1 polymer ?
#
loop_
_entity_poly.entity_id
_entity_poly.type
_entity_poly.pdbx_seq_one_letter_code
_entity_poly.pdbx_strand_id
1 'polypeptide(L)'
;MNIPERYEDVNAEWLTEALRSGDVIDDQTVSEFRVEPLGDEVGRTSSLVRIAVEYDEPSKVLPNSMVAKFVSRIQANRDFAGGHGLFQREIELYKTLGDAIPLNMPKLYFGLASDSSDLAIILLEAI
;
A
#
# COMPACT_ATOMS: atom_id res chain seq x y z
N MET A 1 8.42 -8.67 -8.49
CA MET A 1 7.54 -8.77 -7.31
C MET A 1 6.09 -8.76 -7.79
N ASN A 2 5.26 -9.66 -7.30
CA ASN A 2 3.85 -9.70 -7.69
C ASN A 2 3.04 -8.63 -6.96
N ILE A 3 1.87 -8.30 -7.51
CA ILE A 3 0.95 -7.33 -6.91
C ILE A 3 -0.22 -8.12 -6.32
N PRO A 4 -0.45 -8.09 -4.99
CA PRO A 4 -1.61 -8.72 -4.40
C PRO A 4 -2.90 -8.07 -4.92
N GLU A 5 -3.86 -8.88 -5.32
CA GLU A 5 -5.15 -8.36 -5.78
C GLU A 5 -6.02 -7.92 -4.60
N ARG A 6 -5.93 -8.65 -3.48
CA ARG A 6 -6.72 -8.41 -2.27
C ARG A 6 -5.82 -8.46 -1.04
N TYR A 7 -6.31 -7.89 0.07
CA TYR A 7 -5.53 -7.93 1.30
C TYR A 7 -5.33 -9.37 1.82
N GLU A 8 -6.20 -10.31 1.48
CA GLU A 8 -6.05 -11.71 1.87
C GLU A 8 -4.85 -12.38 1.18
N ASP A 9 -4.37 -11.81 0.09
CA ASP A 9 -3.23 -12.34 -0.65
C ASP A 9 -1.88 -11.81 -0.15
N VAL A 10 -1.91 -10.89 0.82
CA VAL A 10 -0.69 -10.33 1.42
C VAL A 10 -0.12 -11.33 2.43
N ASN A 11 1.21 -11.47 2.46
CA ASN A 11 1.90 -12.27 3.45
C ASN A 11 3.12 -11.52 4.00
N ALA A 12 3.74 -12.07 5.05
CA ALA A 12 4.86 -11.42 5.71
C ALA A 12 6.07 -11.27 4.79
N GLU A 13 6.33 -12.24 3.93
CA GLU A 13 7.42 -12.17 2.95
C GLU A 13 7.21 -11.04 1.96
N TRP A 14 6.00 -10.90 1.47
CA TRP A 14 5.67 -9.83 0.52
C TRP A 14 5.82 -8.46 1.17
N LEU A 15 5.32 -8.31 2.40
CA LEU A 15 5.43 -7.05 3.15
C LEU A 15 6.91 -6.69 3.39
N THR A 16 7.73 -7.67 3.77
CA THR A 16 9.15 -7.46 3.97
C THR A 16 9.82 -6.94 2.70
N GLU A 17 9.53 -7.59 1.58
CA GLU A 17 10.10 -7.22 0.29
C GLU A 17 9.65 -5.82 -0.14
N ALA A 18 8.37 -5.51 0.02
CA ALA A 18 7.81 -4.21 -0.34
C ALA A 18 8.44 -3.09 0.50
N LEU A 19 8.53 -3.28 1.81
CA LEU A 19 9.08 -2.27 2.72
C LEU A 19 10.58 -2.08 2.48
N ARG A 20 11.31 -3.13 2.15
CA ARG A 20 12.72 -3.00 1.75
C ARG A 20 12.87 -2.25 0.44
N SER A 21 12.03 -2.55 -0.53
CA SER A 21 12.04 -1.86 -1.83
C SER A 21 11.75 -0.37 -1.71
N GLY A 22 10.92 0.01 -0.73
CA GLY A 22 10.60 1.41 -0.46
C GLY A 22 11.57 2.09 0.51
N ASP A 23 12.65 1.42 0.90
CA ASP A 23 13.65 1.93 1.85
C ASP A 23 13.06 2.25 3.23
N VAL A 24 11.97 1.60 3.60
CA VAL A 24 11.34 1.78 4.91
C VAL A 24 12.08 0.97 5.97
N ILE A 25 12.53 -0.22 5.60
CA ILE A 25 13.33 -1.10 6.48
C ILE A 25 14.61 -1.53 5.75
N ASP A 26 15.60 -1.98 6.51
CA ASP A 26 16.86 -2.50 5.95
C ASP A 26 16.91 -4.02 6.08
N ASP A 27 17.52 -4.52 7.16
CA ASP A 27 17.71 -5.95 7.39
C ASP A 27 16.54 -6.59 8.15
N GLN A 28 15.64 -5.77 8.68
CA GLN A 28 14.52 -6.27 9.45
C GLN A 28 13.58 -7.09 8.57
N THR A 29 12.86 -7.99 9.20
CA THR A 29 11.88 -8.84 8.54
C THR A 29 10.55 -8.72 9.28
N VAL A 30 9.46 -8.63 8.53
CA VAL A 30 8.12 -8.66 9.13
C VAL A 30 7.87 -10.09 9.64
N SER A 31 7.70 -10.24 10.94
CA SER A 31 7.47 -11.55 11.56
C SER A 31 5.99 -11.87 11.66
N GLU A 32 5.16 -10.88 11.95
CA GLU A 32 3.70 -11.02 12.04
C GLU A 32 3.02 -9.76 11.52
N PHE A 33 1.79 -9.92 11.09
CA PHE A 33 0.97 -8.79 10.67
C PHE A 33 -0.51 -9.09 10.89
N ARG A 34 -1.31 -8.03 10.99
CA ARG A 34 -2.76 -8.11 11.06
C ARG A 34 -3.37 -7.10 10.10
N VAL A 35 -4.49 -7.47 9.48
CA VAL A 35 -5.17 -6.62 8.51
C VAL A 35 -6.57 -6.28 9.05
N GLU A 36 -6.91 -5.00 9.00
CA GLU A 36 -8.22 -4.48 9.41
C GLU A 36 -8.81 -3.68 8.25
N PRO A 37 -9.93 -4.13 7.67
CA PRO A 37 -10.60 -3.35 6.61
C PRO A 37 -11.09 -2.01 7.14
N LEU A 38 -10.98 -0.97 6.30
CA LEU A 38 -11.39 0.39 6.63
C LEU A 38 -12.61 0.79 5.80
N GLY A 39 -13.80 0.64 6.41
CA GLY A 39 -15.06 1.00 5.76
C GLY A 39 -15.45 0.01 4.66
N ASP A 40 -16.42 0.41 3.83
CA ASP A 40 -16.83 -0.39 2.67
C ASP A 40 -16.40 0.26 1.37
N GLU A 41 -16.53 -0.49 0.26
CA GLU A 41 -16.04 -0.07 -1.04
C GLU A 41 -17.07 0.70 -1.86
N VAL A 42 -18.30 0.85 -1.37
CA VAL A 42 -19.35 1.53 -2.12
C VAL A 42 -18.96 2.98 -2.36
N GLY A 43 -18.93 3.38 -3.64
CA GLY A 43 -18.54 4.74 -4.02
C GLY A 43 -17.04 4.99 -4.00
N ARG A 44 -16.20 3.99 -3.78
CA ARG A 44 -14.74 4.12 -3.79
C ARG A 44 -14.13 3.45 -5.01
N THR A 45 -13.00 3.99 -5.46
CA THR A 45 -12.21 3.40 -6.55
C THR A 45 -11.16 2.41 -6.04
N SER A 46 -11.04 2.27 -4.73
CA SER A 46 -10.04 1.40 -4.11
C SER A 46 -10.60 0.74 -2.85
N SER A 47 -9.95 -0.34 -2.44
CA SER A 47 -10.21 -1.04 -1.19
C SER A 47 -9.12 -0.63 -0.20
N LEU A 48 -9.51 -0.15 0.99
CA LEU A 48 -8.59 0.34 2.00
C LEU A 48 -8.53 -0.60 3.19
N VAL A 49 -7.32 -0.89 3.65
CA VAL A 49 -7.12 -1.65 4.89
C VAL A 49 -6.00 -1.01 5.70
N ARG A 50 -6.03 -1.24 7.01
CA ARG A 50 -4.91 -0.94 7.89
C ARG A 50 -4.15 -2.23 8.13
N ILE A 51 -2.83 -2.19 8.00
CA ILE A 51 -1.96 -3.31 8.27
C ILE A 51 -1.06 -2.96 9.46
N ALA A 52 -1.17 -3.73 10.54
CA ALA A 52 -0.27 -3.62 11.69
C ALA A 52 0.81 -4.68 11.53
N VAL A 53 2.06 -4.32 11.71
CA VAL A 53 3.19 -5.22 11.52
C VAL A 53 4.05 -5.31 12.78
N GLU A 54 4.66 -6.47 12.97
CA GLU A 54 5.71 -6.70 13.97
C GLU A 54 6.95 -7.19 13.25
N TYR A 55 8.12 -6.75 13.70
CA TYR A 55 9.39 -7.11 13.09
C TYR A 55 10.09 -8.15 13.94
N ASP A 56 11.04 -8.88 13.33
CA ASP A 56 11.88 -9.85 14.04
C ASP A 56 12.72 -9.19 15.12
N GLU A 57 13.10 -7.91 14.93
CA GLU A 57 13.78 -7.12 15.94
C GLU A 57 12.88 -5.94 16.34
N PRO A 58 12.51 -5.79 17.62
CA PRO A 58 11.71 -4.66 18.06
C PRO A 58 12.37 -3.33 17.73
N SER A 59 11.60 -2.39 17.19
CA SER A 59 12.09 -1.07 16.86
C SER A 59 11.03 -0.03 17.17
N LYS A 60 11.45 1.10 17.73
CA LYS A 60 10.60 2.25 17.99
C LYS A 60 10.66 3.25 16.82
N VAL A 61 11.61 3.06 15.91
CA VAL A 61 11.85 3.96 14.78
C VAL A 61 11.05 3.55 13.55
N LEU A 62 10.90 2.23 13.34
CA LEU A 62 10.19 1.71 12.18
C LEU A 62 8.67 1.82 12.35
N PRO A 63 7.93 2.06 11.27
CA PRO A 63 6.48 2.10 11.35
C PRO A 63 5.90 0.72 11.71
N ASN A 64 4.97 0.71 12.67
CA ASN A 64 4.30 -0.53 13.08
C ASN A 64 2.89 -0.64 12.50
N SER A 65 2.46 0.34 11.75
CA SER A 65 1.18 0.26 11.01
C SER A 65 1.25 1.10 9.75
N MET A 66 0.40 0.74 8.79
CA MET A 66 0.32 1.44 7.52
C MET A 66 -1.07 1.26 6.93
N VAL A 67 -1.42 2.10 5.96
CA VAL A 67 -2.66 1.99 5.20
C VAL A 67 -2.31 1.45 3.82
N ALA A 68 -3.00 0.41 3.38
CA ALA A 68 -2.83 -0.16 2.06
C ALA A 68 -4.06 0.12 1.21
N LYS A 69 -3.83 0.54 -0.03
CA LYS A 69 -4.86 0.70 -1.05
C LYS A 69 -4.69 -0.38 -2.09
N PHE A 70 -5.76 -1.13 -2.33
CA PHE A 70 -5.82 -2.15 -3.38
C PHE A 70 -6.83 -1.73 -4.42
N VAL A 71 -6.81 -2.37 -5.59
CA VAL A 71 -7.90 -2.20 -6.56
C VAL A 71 -9.21 -2.63 -5.90
N SER A 72 -10.30 -1.95 -6.28
CA SER A 72 -11.61 -2.25 -5.71
C SER A 72 -12.05 -3.68 -6.06
N ARG A 73 -12.80 -4.31 -5.16
CA ARG A 73 -13.44 -5.61 -5.41
C ARG A 73 -14.66 -5.47 -6.32
N ILE A 74 -15.17 -4.24 -6.46
CA ILE A 74 -16.32 -3.94 -7.32
C ILE A 74 -15.81 -3.67 -8.72
N GLN A 75 -16.18 -4.51 -9.68
CA GLN A 75 -15.63 -4.47 -11.04
C GLN A 75 -15.80 -3.13 -11.73
N ALA A 76 -16.95 -2.50 -11.58
CA ALA A 76 -17.20 -1.18 -12.19
C ALA A 76 -16.22 -0.11 -11.66
N ASN A 77 -15.88 -0.17 -10.35
CA ASN A 77 -14.93 0.76 -9.76
C ASN A 77 -13.50 0.48 -10.27
N ARG A 78 -13.15 -0.80 -10.44
CA ARG A 78 -11.85 -1.19 -11.00
C ARG A 78 -11.70 -0.71 -12.44
N ASP A 79 -12.73 -0.88 -13.25
CA ASP A 79 -12.72 -0.46 -14.64
C ASP A 79 -12.54 1.04 -14.75
N PHE A 80 -13.23 1.82 -13.92
CA PHE A 80 -13.08 3.27 -13.89
C PHE A 80 -11.65 3.66 -13.52
N ALA A 81 -11.12 3.11 -12.42
CA ALA A 81 -9.77 3.45 -11.95
C ALA A 81 -8.71 3.04 -12.97
N GLY A 82 -8.82 1.84 -13.55
CA GLY A 82 -7.89 1.34 -14.55
C GLY A 82 -7.91 2.15 -15.82
N GLY A 83 -9.11 2.49 -16.31
CA GLY A 83 -9.27 3.28 -17.51
C GLY A 83 -8.76 4.71 -17.39
N HIS A 84 -8.72 5.25 -16.17
CA HIS A 84 -8.23 6.61 -15.92
C HIS A 84 -6.81 6.65 -15.36
N GLY A 85 -6.19 5.49 -15.12
CA GLY A 85 -4.84 5.41 -14.59
C GLY A 85 -4.69 6.03 -13.21
N LEU A 86 -5.70 5.91 -12.34
CA LEU A 86 -5.73 6.61 -11.05
C LEU A 86 -4.61 6.17 -10.11
N PHE A 87 -4.33 4.87 -10.05
CA PHE A 87 -3.27 4.36 -9.18
C PHE A 87 -1.89 4.82 -9.65
N GLN A 88 -1.64 4.77 -10.96
CA GLN A 88 -0.39 5.23 -11.54
C GLN A 88 -0.16 6.71 -11.25
N ARG A 89 -1.20 7.53 -11.40
CA ARG A 89 -1.13 8.97 -11.11
C ARG A 89 -0.86 9.24 -9.64
N GLU A 90 -1.51 8.50 -8.76
CA GLU A 90 -1.32 8.68 -7.31
C GLU A 90 0.10 8.32 -6.91
N ILE A 91 0.65 7.21 -7.40
CA ILE A 91 2.02 6.81 -7.13
C ILE A 91 3.00 7.87 -7.62
N GLU A 92 2.82 8.35 -8.86
CA GLU A 92 3.69 9.39 -9.42
C GLU A 92 3.61 10.70 -8.63
N LEU A 93 2.43 11.06 -8.16
CA LEU A 93 2.25 12.26 -7.34
C LEU A 93 3.09 12.18 -6.06
N TYR A 94 3.02 11.06 -5.33
CA TYR A 94 3.81 10.87 -4.12
C TYR A 94 5.31 10.90 -4.41
N LYS A 95 5.74 10.25 -5.48
CA LYS A 95 7.16 10.23 -5.86
C LYS A 95 7.67 11.62 -6.26
N THR A 96 6.85 12.37 -6.97
CA THR A 96 7.21 13.72 -7.44
C THR A 96 7.32 14.70 -6.29
N LEU A 97 6.39 14.64 -5.32
CA LEU A 97 6.41 15.53 -4.16
C LEU A 97 7.59 15.25 -3.23
N GLY A 98 7.97 13.97 -3.07
CA GLY A 98 9.08 13.59 -2.20
C GLY A 98 8.99 14.23 -0.83
N ASP A 99 10.05 14.92 -0.40
CA ASP A 99 10.10 15.58 0.91
C ASP A 99 9.25 16.86 0.98
N ALA A 100 8.71 17.32 -0.13
CA ALA A 100 7.84 18.48 -0.18
C ALA A 100 6.38 18.17 0.17
N ILE A 101 6.08 16.92 0.56
CA ILE A 101 4.72 16.51 0.96
C ILE A 101 4.28 17.33 2.17
N PRO A 102 3.07 17.96 2.12
CA PRO A 102 2.53 18.67 3.27
C PRO A 102 2.39 17.75 4.49
N LEU A 103 2.52 18.31 5.70
CA LEU A 103 2.50 17.56 6.96
C LEU A 103 1.23 16.72 7.17
N ASN A 104 0.12 17.09 6.55
CA ASN A 104 -1.14 16.36 6.69
C ASN A 104 -1.34 15.29 5.62
N MET A 105 -0.35 15.06 4.75
CA MET A 105 -0.40 13.98 3.76
C MET A 105 0.41 12.79 4.24
N PRO A 106 -0.08 11.56 4.02
CA PRO A 106 0.68 10.37 4.38
C PRO A 106 1.91 10.22 3.48
N LYS A 107 2.97 9.67 4.06
CA LYS A 107 4.19 9.35 3.32
C LYS A 107 3.99 8.05 2.55
N LEU A 108 4.49 7.98 1.32
CA LEU A 108 4.47 6.77 0.52
C LEU A 108 5.57 5.81 1.00
N TYR A 109 5.17 4.59 1.40
CA TYR A 109 6.13 3.55 1.73
C TYR A 109 6.46 2.68 0.53
N PHE A 110 5.47 2.37 -0.31
CA PHE A 110 5.67 1.55 -1.49
C PHE A 110 4.48 1.73 -2.43
N GLY A 111 4.72 1.76 -3.73
CA GLY A 111 3.67 1.82 -4.73
C GLY A 111 4.07 1.02 -5.96
N LEU A 112 3.16 0.20 -6.46
CA LEU A 112 3.39 -0.61 -7.65
C LEU A 112 2.08 -0.77 -8.41
N ALA A 113 2.11 -0.48 -9.70
CA ALA A 113 0.98 -0.66 -10.60
C ALA A 113 1.41 -1.47 -11.80
N SER A 114 0.55 -2.39 -12.24
CA SER A 114 0.84 -3.23 -13.39
C SER A 114 0.64 -2.47 -14.71
N ASP A 115 1.54 -2.70 -15.67
CA ASP A 115 1.38 -2.17 -17.03
C ASP A 115 0.48 -3.05 -17.90
N SER A 116 0.26 -4.30 -17.48
CA SER A 116 -0.45 -5.31 -18.28
C SER A 116 -1.82 -5.70 -17.71
N SER A 117 -2.16 -5.19 -16.52
CA SER A 117 -3.44 -5.51 -15.87
C SER A 117 -3.91 -4.32 -15.05
N ASP A 118 -5.07 -4.45 -14.39
CA ASP A 118 -5.59 -3.41 -13.51
C ASP A 118 -5.08 -3.49 -12.07
N LEU A 119 -4.15 -4.40 -11.80
CA LEU A 119 -3.63 -4.59 -10.45
C LEU A 119 -2.73 -3.45 -10.01
N ALA A 120 -2.90 -3.01 -8.79
CA ALA A 120 -2.06 -1.98 -8.17
C ALA A 120 -2.16 -2.06 -6.65
N ILE A 121 -1.11 -1.62 -5.99
CA ILE A 121 -1.09 -1.51 -4.53
C ILE A 121 -0.30 -0.27 -4.12
N ILE A 122 -0.78 0.41 -3.09
CA ILE A 122 -0.10 1.57 -2.51
C ILE A 122 -0.06 1.36 -1.00
N LEU A 123 1.13 1.43 -0.42
CA LEU A 123 1.33 1.39 1.04
C LEU A 123 1.69 2.78 1.52
N LEU A 124 0.91 3.30 2.45
CA LEU A 124 1.04 4.65 2.97
C LEU A 124 1.24 4.64 4.49
N GLU A 125 1.87 5.72 4.98
CA GLU A 125 1.95 5.99 6.40
C GLU A 125 0.54 6.05 7.00
N ALA A 126 0.35 5.44 8.17
CA ALA A 126 -0.89 5.55 8.92
C ALA A 126 -0.84 6.82 9.77
N ILE A 127 -1.77 7.71 9.51
CA ILE A 127 -1.88 8.98 10.24
C ILE A 127 -2.98 8.88 11.29
#